data_79c33ee543f364dfbf2249918efbffb8
#
_entry.id   79c33ee543f364dfbf2249918efbffb8
#
_cell.length_a   1.000
_cell.length_b   1.000
_cell.length_c   1.000
_cell.angle_alpha   90.00
_cell.angle_beta   90.00
_cell.angle_gamma   90.00
#
_symmetry.space_group_name_H-M   'P 1'
#
loop_
_entity.id
_entity.type
_entity.pdbx_description
1 polymer ?
#
loop_
_entity_poly.entity_id
_entity_poly.type
_entity_poly.pdbx_seq_one_letter_code
_entity_poly.pdbx_strand_id
1 'polypeptide(L)'
;CVNNGDMDTDLGRCSGILATANTGTTLEDCTNNGDQVNKNTNGRLGNIVCNVSHYCTLKNCVNNGDIDATATGYKGTAGGIFALAGAATIVIEGGANYGTIKTLSTAGKYVGLLWANHNNTIPTSGLVASGRIIVDGVEREINASNYMEHIGYMKNPACVTDVTWV
;
A
#
# COMPACT_ATOMS: atom_id res chain seq x y z
N CYS A 1 -1.18 -0.83 17.72
CA CYS A 1 -0.12 -1.83 17.51
C CYS A 1 1.07 -1.18 16.81
N VAL A 2 2.32 -1.59 17.14
CA VAL A 2 3.52 -1.05 16.51
C VAL A 2 4.41 -2.20 16.05
N ASN A 3 4.83 -2.18 14.78
CA ASN A 3 5.88 -3.03 14.24
C ASN A 3 7.16 -2.20 14.03
N ASN A 4 8.27 -2.67 14.59
CA ASN A 4 9.60 -2.05 14.39
C ASN A 4 10.59 -3.01 13.71
N GLY A 5 10.14 -4.19 13.32
CA GLY A 5 10.96 -5.21 12.69
C GLY A 5 10.84 -5.23 11.19
N ASP A 6 11.96 -5.34 10.49
CA ASP A 6 11.99 -5.51 9.04
C ASP A 6 11.56 -6.92 8.64
N MET A 7 11.05 -7.05 7.43
CA MET A 7 10.67 -8.33 6.84
C MET A 7 11.38 -8.56 5.51
N ASP A 8 12.22 -9.59 5.47
CA ASP A 8 12.82 -10.12 4.24
C ASP A 8 12.23 -11.52 4.00
N THR A 9 11.51 -11.69 2.92
CA THR A 9 10.78 -12.92 2.64
C THR A 9 10.74 -13.26 1.15
N ASP A 10 10.59 -14.53 0.85
CA ASP A 10 10.26 -15.06 -0.47
C ASP A 10 8.82 -15.61 -0.55
N LEU A 11 8.02 -15.39 0.49
CA LEU A 11 6.64 -15.83 0.60
C LEU A 11 5.69 -14.98 -0.25
N GLY A 12 4.51 -15.52 -0.53
CA GLY A 12 3.53 -14.89 -1.40
C GLY A 12 2.83 -13.66 -0.82
N ARG A 13 2.85 -13.46 0.50
CA ARG A 13 2.20 -12.32 1.18
C ARG A 13 3.02 -11.84 2.35
N CYS A 14 3.23 -10.54 2.43
CA CYS A 14 3.99 -9.90 3.49
C CYS A 14 3.29 -8.62 3.95
N SER A 15 3.28 -8.37 5.24
CA SER A 15 2.70 -7.16 5.82
C SER A 15 3.34 -6.81 7.15
N GLY A 16 3.55 -5.53 7.41
CA GLY A 16 4.08 -5.06 8.68
C GLY A 16 3.13 -5.28 9.86
N ILE A 17 1.82 -5.19 9.66
CA ILE A 17 0.83 -5.30 10.73
C ILE A 17 -0.06 -6.53 10.55
N LEU A 18 -0.74 -6.69 9.41
CA LEU A 18 -1.72 -7.75 9.23
C LEU A 18 -1.68 -8.35 7.82
N ALA A 19 -1.36 -9.63 7.72
CA ALA A 19 -1.27 -10.31 6.42
C ALA A 19 -2.62 -10.42 5.69
N THR A 20 -3.71 -10.64 6.42
CA THR A 20 -5.06 -10.70 5.80
C THR A 20 -6.12 -10.16 6.76
N ALA A 21 -6.86 -9.16 6.31
CA ALA A 21 -8.05 -8.66 6.98
C ALA A 21 -9.30 -9.38 6.44
N ASN A 22 -10.09 -9.92 7.34
CA ASN A 22 -11.38 -10.56 7.05
C ASN A 22 -12.55 -9.64 7.42
N THR A 23 -13.78 -10.14 7.32
CA THR A 23 -15.00 -9.39 7.63
C THR A 23 -14.99 -8.79 9.02
N GLY A 24 -15.23 -7.49 9.11
CA GLY A 24 -15.34 -6.75 10.37
C GLY A 24 -13.99 -6.43 11.02
N THR A 25 -12.88 -6.61 10.32
CA THR A 25 -11.57 -6.20 10.85
C THR A 25 -11.49 -4.70 10.98
N THR A 26 -11.11 -4.21 12.17
CA THR A 26 -10.73 -2.83 12.42
C THR A 26 -9.29 -2.80 12.91
N LEU A 27 -8.45 -2.02 12.26
CA LEU A 27 -7.12 -1.65 12.74
C LEU A 27 -7.16 -0.18 13.12
N GLU A 28 -6.78 0.12 14.35
CA GLU A 28 -6.79 1.48 14.90
C GLU A 28 -5.44 1.77 15.56
N ASP A 29 -4.90 2.97 15.31
CA ASP A 29 -3.64 3.44 15.86
C ASP A 29 -2.49 2.45 15.67
N CYS A 30 -2.38 1.87 14.48
CA CYS A 30 -1.33 0.93 14.14
C CYS A 30 -0.20 1.63 13.37
N THR A 31 1.05 1.38 13.77
CA THR A 31 2.22 1.96 13.11
C THR A 31 3.15 0.86 12.62
N ASN A 32 3.52 0.92 11.36
CA ASN A 32 4.60 0.12 10.82
C ASN A 32 5.83 1.01 10.60
N ASN A 33 6.95 0.65 11.25
CA ASN A 33 8.25 1.30 11.07
C ASN A 33 9.26 0.38 10.35
N GLY A 34 8.92 -0.90 10.19
CA GLY A 34 9.80 -1.86 9.56
C GLY A 34 9.69 -1.88 8.04
N ASP A 35 10.80 -2.07 7.36
CA ASP A 35 10.89 -2.20 5.93
C ASP A 35 10.47 -3.59 5.45
N GLN A 36 10.03 -3.68 4.20
CA GLN A 36 9.65 -4.94 3.58
C GLN A 36 10.40 -5.17 2.28
N VAL A 37 11.02 -6.33 2.19
CA VAL A 37 11.63 -6.86 0.96
C VAL A 37 11.00 -8.18 0.61
N ASN A 38 10.52 -8.34 -0.60
CA ASN A 38 9.99 -9.62 -1.06
C ASN A 38 10.69 -10.05 -2.35
N LYS A 39 11.37 -11.19 -2.28
CA LYS A 39 12.08 -11.79 -3.39
C LYS A 39 11.19 -12.64 -4.31
N ASN A 40 9.93 -12.86 -3.91
CA ASN A 40 8.96 -13.60 -4.72
C ASN A 40 8.41 -12.70 -5.84
N THR A 41 8.54 -13.16 -7.08
CA THR A 41 8.13 -12.39 -8.27
C THR A 41 6.62 -12.14 -8.36
N ASN A 42 5.79 -12.88 -7.63
CA ASN A 42 4.34 -12.71 -7.57
C ASN A 42 3.86 -12.32 -6.15
N GLY A 43 4.76 -11.88 -5.30
CA GLY A 43 4.47 -11.53 -3.92
C GLY A 43 3.54 -10.33 -3.78
N ARG A 44 2.90 -10.23 -2.62
CA ARG A 44 2.07 -9.08 -2.24
C ARG A 44 2.66 -8.42 -1.02
N LEU A 45 2.89 -7.12 -1.12
CA LEU A 45 3.50 -6.30 -0.09
C LEU A 45 2.55 -5.18 0.30
N GLY A 46 2.11 -5.16 1.54
CA GLY A 46 1.28 -4.08 2.06
C GLY A 46 1.71 -3.74 3.49
N ASN A 47 2.21 -2.54 3.71
CA ASN A 47 2.85 -2.22 4.98
C ASN A 47 1.90 -2.24 6.18
N ILE A 48 0.63 -1.86 6.00
CA ILE A 48 -0.37 -2.02 7.06
C ILE A 48 -1.14 -3.32 6.88
N VAL A 49 -1.71 -3.57 5.68
CA VAL A 49 -2.44 -4.81 5.39
C VAL A 49 -2.02 -5.35 4.03
N CYS A 50 -1.63 -6.62 3.94
CA CYS A 50 -1.31 -7.20 2.64
C CYS A 50 -2.56 -7.48 1.80
N ASN A 51 -3.59 -8.09 2.39
CA ASN A 51 -4.80 -8.47 1.65
C ASN A 51 -6.07 -8.17 2.46
N VAL A 52 -7.05 -7.54 1.83
CA VAL A 52 -8.38 -7.36 2.41
C VAL A 52 -9.37 -8.23 1.65
N SER A 53 -9.97 -9.19 2.34
CA SER A 53 -10.87 -10.16 1.72
C SER A 53 -12.33 -9.72 1.69
N HIS A 54 -12.77 -8.94 2.69
CA HIS A 54 -14.16 -8.49 2.83
C HIS A 54 -14.20 -7.03 3.33
N TYR A 55 -14.84 -6.77 4.47
CA TYR A 55 -14.94 -5.42 5.04
C TYR A 55 -13.81 -5.17 6.04
N CYS A 56 -13.13 -4.01 5.89
CA CYS A 56 -12.06 -3.59 6.79
C CYS A 56 -12.12 -2.07 7.02
N THR A 57 -11.90 -1.64 8.25
CA THR A 57 -11.70 -0.24 8.61
C THR A 57 -10.28 -0.02 9.10
N LEU A 58 -9.60 0.97 8.53
CA LEU A 58 -8.28 1.42 8.97
C LEU A 58 -8.43 2.82 9.56
N LYS A 59 -8.08 3.00 10.84
CA LYS A 59 -8.15 4.28 11.55
C LYS A 59 -6.78 4.69 12.04
N ASN A 60 -6.35 5.89 11.68
CA ASN A 60 -5.08 6.48 12.11
C ASN A 60 -3.88 5.52 11.95
N CYS A 61 -3.90 4.67 10.92
CA CYS A 61 -2.80 3.75 10.67
C CYS A 61 -1.68 4.46 9.92
N VAL A 62 -0.44 4.33 10.40
CA VAL A 62 0.73 5.04 9.86
C VAL A 62 1.75 4.05 9.36
N ASN A 63 2.19 4.25 8.14
CA ASN A 63 3.35 3.55 7.59
C ASN A 63 4.55 4.49 7.46
N ASN A 64 5.65 4.13 8.09
CA ASN A 64 6.96 4.77 7.96
C ASN A 64 7.98 3.88 7.23
N GLY A 65 7.70 2.58 7.12
CA GLY A 65 8.61 1.61 6.51
C GLY A 65 8.56 1.61 4.98
N ASP A 66 9.68 1.33 4.35
CA ASP A 66 9.84 1.22 2.91
C ASP A 66 9.35 -0.14 2.38
N ILE A 67 9.06 -0.20 1.09
CA ILE A 67 8.82 -1.44 0.35
C ILE A 67 9.84 -1.54 -0.78
N ASP A 68 10.56 -2.66 -0.85
CA ASP A 68 11.37 -3.03 -2.00
C ASP A 68 10.68 -4.11 -2.83
N ALA A 69 10.13 -3.68 -3.98
CA ALA A 69 9.47 -4.51 -4.98
C ALA A 69 10.30 -4.56 -6.28
N THR A 70 11.64 -4.62 -6.15
CA THR A 70 12.58 -4.60 -7.28
C THR A 70 13.10 -5.98 -7.68
N ALA A 71 12.54 -7.07 -7.15
CA ALA A 71 12.92 -8.43 -7.56
C ALA A 71 12.78 -8.58 -9.09
N THR A 72 13.80 -9.15 -9.71
CA THR A 72 13.81 -9.34 -11.17
C THR A 72 12.58 -10.11 -11.64
N GLY A 73 11.82 -9.51 -12.57
CA GLY A 73 10.59 -10.10 -13.07
C GLY A 73 9.39 -9.96 -12.11
N TYR A 74 9.44 -9.04 -11.15
CA TYR A 74 8.34 -8.79 -10.22
C TYR A 74 7.05 -8.42 -10.96
N LYS A 75 5.99 -9.17 -10.67
CA LYS A 75 4.62 -8.99 -11.21
C LYS A 75 3.59 -8.96 -10.08
N GLY A 76 4.05 -8.89 -8.87
CA GLY A 76 3.21 -8.85 -7.67
C GLY A 76 2.50 -7.52 -7.46
N THR A 77 1.98 -7.32 -6.27
CA THR A 77 1.30 -6.09 -5.86
C THR A 77 2.02 -5.47 -4.66
N ALA A 78 2.27 -4.16 -4.69
CA ALA A 78 2.90 -3.44 -3.60
C ALA A 78 2.21 -2.11 -3.33
N GLY A 79 1.79 -1.89 -2.09
CA GLY A 79 1.13 -0.65 -1.67
C GLY A 79 1.47 -0.26 -0.24
N GLY A 80 1.72 1.03 -0.01
CA GLY A 80 2.18 1.55 1.28
C GLY A 80 1.18 1.32 2.42
N ILE A 81 -0.10 1.32 2.15
CA ILE A 81 -1.15 1.00 3.12
C ILE A 81 -1.62 -0.43 2.93
N PHE A 82 -2.12 -0.79 1.74
CA PHE A 82 -2.49 -2.18 1.46
C PHE A 82 -2.14 -2.61 0.03
N ALA A 83 -1.90 -3.91 -0.16
CA ALA A 83 -1.55 -4.43 -1.48
C ALA A 83 -2.77 -4.77 -2.34
N LEU A 84 -3.72 -5.52 -1.82
CA LEU A 84 -4.87 -6.00 -2.58
C LEU A 84 -6.15 -5.97 -1.76
N ALA A 85 -7.21 -5.47 -2.36
CA ALA A 85 -8.53 -5.51 -1.75
C ALA A 85 -9.65 -5.93 -2.72
N GLY A 86 -9.37 -6.52 -3.85
CA GLY A 86 -10.36 -7.13 -4.74
C GLY A 86 -11.71 -6.42 -4.77
N ALA A 87 -12.77 -7.13 -4.40
CA ALA A 87 -14.14 -6.60 -4.25
C ALA A 87 -14.47 -6.21 -2.79
N ALA A 88 -13.49 -6.17 -1.89
CA ALA A 88 -13.71 -5.82 -0.49
C ALA A 88 -14.15 -4.35 -0.34
N THR A 89 -14.83 -4.04 0.76
CA THR A 89 -15.10 -2.66 1.17
C THR A 89 -14.07 -2.24 2.20
N ILE A 90 -13.35 -1.17 1.92
CA ILE A 90 -12.39 -0.58 2.84
C ILE A 90 -12.82 0.84 3.17
N VAL A 91 -12.70 1.22 4.43
CA VAL A 91 -12.85 2.59 4.91
C VAL A 91 -11.54 3.01 5.56
N ILE A 92 -11.03 4.18 5.20
CA ILE A 92 -9.79 4.72 5.77
C ILE A 92 -10.11 6.08 6.42
N GLU A 93 -9.90 6.17 7.73
CA GLU A 93 -10.16 7.37 8.55
C GLU A 93 -8.83 7.83 9.16
N GLY A 94 -8.26 8.90 8.65
CA GLY A 94 -6.93 9.37 9.07
C GLY A 94 -5.79 8.45 8.64
N GLY A 95 -4.62 8.67 9.22
CA GLY A 95 -3.42 7.89 8.96
C GLY A 95 -2.52 8.49 7.88
N ALA A 96 -1.42 7.82 7.60
CA ALA A 96 -0.42 8.31 6.65
C ALA A 96 0.42 7.19 6.02
N ASN A 97 0.93 7.45 4.82
CA ASN A 97 2.08 6.74 4.28
C ASN A 97 3.25 7.70 4.09
N TYR A 98 4.33 7.46 4.82
CA TYR A 98 5.61 8.17 4.72
C TYR A 98 6.70 7.31 4.08
N GLY A 99 6.46 6.02 3.94
CA GLY A 99 7.43 5.08 3.40
C GLY A 99 7.60 5.18 1.89
N THR A 100 8.78 4.83 1.41
CA THR A 100 9.14 4.79 -0.01
C THR A 100 8.79 3.43 -0.61
N ILE A 101 8.27 3.43 -1.83
CA ILE A 101 8.08 2.21 -2.62
C ILE A 101 9.07 2.20 -3.78
N LYS A 102 10.00 1.24 -3.75
CA LYS A 102 10.95 0.99 -4.83
C LYS A 102 10.39 -0.09 -5.75
N THR A 103 10.38 0.17 -7.05
CA THR A 103 9.84 -0.76 -8.04
C THR A 103 10.56 -0.66 -9.37
N LEU A 104 10.24 -1.55 -10.29
CA LEU A 104 10.72 -1.53 -11.67
C LEU A 104 9.60 -1.11 -12.63
N SER A 105 9.93 -0.45 -13.72
CA SER A 105 8.98 -0.10 -14.79
C SER A 105 8.28 -1.32 -15.38
N THR A 106 8.90 -2.49 -15.28
CA THR A 106 8.35 -3.79 -15.71
C THR A 106 7.39 -4.42 -14.71
N ALA A 107 7.30 -3.92 -13.47
CA ALA A 107 6.41 -4.46 -12.43
C ALA A 107 4.92 -4.29 -12.75
N GLY A 108 4.61 -3.41 -13.69
CA GLY A 108 3.25 -3.19 -14.16
C GLY A 108 2.42 -2.29 -13.25
N LYS A 109 1.12 -2.34 -13.44
CA LYS A 109 0.13 -1.41 -12.86
C LYS A 109 -0.29 -1.70 -11.41
N TYR A 110 0.32 -2.68 -10.76
CA TYR A 110 -0.09 -3.13 -9.44
C TYR A 110 0.85 -2.67 -8.33
N VAL A 111 1.52 -1.56 -8.54
CA VAL A 111 2.35 -0.89 -7.53
C VAL A 111 1.86 0.53 -7.33
N GLY A 112 1.62 0.92 -6.10
CA GLY A 112 1.09 2.24 -5.80
C GLY A 112 1.48 2.75 -4.41
N LEU A 113 1.58 4.07 -4.27
CA LEU A 113 2.02 4.72 -3.02
C LEU A 113 1.10 4.40 -1.84
N LEU A 114 -0.21 4.37 -2.05
CA LEU A 114 -1.17 4.07 -0.99
C LEU A 114 -1.65 2.61 -1.07
N TRP A 115 -2.10 2.17 -2.25
CA TRP A 115 -2.55 0.80 -2.48
C TRP A 115 -2.26 0.35 -3.90
N ALA A 116 -2.12 -0.96 -4.09
CA ALA A 116 -1.72 -1.52 -5.36
C ALA A 116 -2.91 -1.89 -6.27
N ASN A 117 -3.92 -2.53 -5.73
CA ASN A 117 -5.06 -2.99 -6.53
C ASN A 117 -6.37 -2.95 -5.75
N HIS A 118 -7.34 -2.22 -6.29
CA HIS A 118 -8.68 -2.14 -5.73
C HIS A 118 -9.73 -1.88 -6.82
N ASN A 119 -10.90 -2.48 -6.68
CA ASN A 119 -11.97 -2.41 -7.67
C ASN A 119 -13.15 -1.53 -7.25
N ASN A 120 -13.29 -1.19 -5.98
CA ASN A 120 -14.42 -0.45 -5.42
C ASN A 120 -14.01 0.94 -4.96
N THR A 121 -14.99 1.77 -4.63
CA THR A 121 -14.77 3.05 -3.97
C THR A 121 -14.20 2.83 -2.57
N ILE A 122 -13.17 3.59 -2.20
CA ILE A 122 -12.61 3.61 -0.86
C ILE A 122 -12.98 4.96 -0.24
N PRO A 123 -13.92 5.01 0.71
CA PRO A 123 -14.11 6.20 1.52
C PRO A 123 -12.83 6.49 2.31
N THR A 124 -12.27 7.68 2.07
CA THR A 124 -11.09 8.17 2.79
C THR A 124 -11.43 9.48 3.49
N SER A 125 -10.87 9.71 4.66
CA SER A 125 -10.93 11.00 5.36
C SER A 125 -9.60 11.26 6.07
N GLY A 126 -8.99 12.44 5.83
CA GLY A 126 -7.75 12.85 6.50
C GLY A 126 -6.53 11.96 6.27
N LEU A 127 -6.46 11.21 5.17
CA LEU A 127 -5.31 10.38 4.82
C LEU A 127 -4.18 11.26 4.25
N VAL A 128 -2.95 11.04 4.73
CA VAL A 128 -1.75 11.74 4.24
C VAL A 128 -0.89 10.80 3.39
N ALA A 129 -0.52 11.25 2.21
CA ALA A 129 0.44 10.59 1.33
C ALA A 129 1.69 11.48 1.17
N SER A 130 2.72 11.17 1.95
CA SER A 130 4.03 11.87 1.94
C SER A 130 5.18 10.94 1.54
N GLY A 131 4.87 9.71 1.19
CA GLY A 131 5.87 8.74 0.73
C GLY A 131 6.33 9.01 -0.69
N ARG A 132 7.31 8.22 -1.14
CA ARG A 132 7.92 8.34 -2.46
C ARG A 132 7.72 7.09 -3.28
N ILE A 133 7.72 7.25 -4.61
CA ILE A 133 7.87 6.13 -5.54
C ILE A 133 9.19 6.30 -6.28
N ILE A 134 10.00 5.23 -6.28
CA ILE A 134 11.24 5.13 -7.05
C ILE A 134 11.06 4.03 -8.10
N VAL A 135 11.11 4.40 -9.37
CA VAL A 135 10.96 3.47 -10.50
C VAL A 135 12.28 3.39 -11.25
N ASP A 136 12.86 2.19 -11.36
CA ASP A 136 14.19 1.96 -11.98
C ASP A 136 15.28 2.87 -11.39
N GLY A 137 15.23 3.11 -10.08
CA GLY A 137 16.18 3.98 -9.38
C GLY A 137 15.92 5.48 -9.52
N VAL A 138 14.87 5.88 -10.23
CA VAL A 138 14.51 7.30 -10.44
C VAL A 138 13.27 7.65 -9.60
N GLU A 139 13.41 8.64 -8.74
CA GLU A 139 12.29 9.17 -7.96
C GLU A 139 11.25 9.83 -8.86
N ARG A 140 9.98 9.54 -8.60
CA ARG A 140 8.83 10.14 -9.28
C ARG A 140 8.15 11.11 -8.32
N GLU A 141 8.03 12.34 -8.74
CA GLU A 141 7.21 13.33 -8.03
C GLU A 141 5.74 12.94 -8.12
N ILE A 142 5.05 12.91 -6.97
CA ILE A 142 3.63 12.59 -6.86
C ILE A 142 2.92 13.80 -6.26
N ASN A 143 1.85 14.22 -6.91
CA ASN A 143 1.04 15.36 -6.50
C ASN A 143 -0.42 15.16 -6.91
N ALA A 144 -1.27 16.13 -6.58
CA ALA A 144 -2.70 16.07 -6.85
C ALA A 144 -3.06 15.93 -8.34
N SER A 145 -2.14 16.22 -9.27
CA SER A 145 -2.40 16.12 -10.71
C SER A 145 -2.02 14.77 -11.32
N ASN A 146 -1.07 14.05 -10.72
CA ASN A 146 -0.54 12.82 -11.29
C ASN A 146 -0.67 11.58 -10.38
N TYR A 147 -1.28 11.72 -9.21
CA TYR A 147 -1.38 10.63 -8.24
C TYR A 147 -1.99 9.34 -8.81
N MET A 148 -2.88 9.46 -9.78
CA MET A 148 -3.52 8.31 -10.43
C MET A 148 -2.55 7.35 -11.10
N GLU A 149 -1.39 7.85 -11.55
CA GLU A 149 -0.35 7.05 -12.18
C GLU A 149 0.41 6.19 -11.16
N HIS A 150 0.32 6.55 -9.86
CA HIS A 150 1.18 6.03 -8.80
C HIS A 150 0.44 5.48 -7.58
N ILE A 151 -0.88 5.36 -7.61
CA ILE A 151 -1.64 4.75 -6.50
C ILE A 151 -2.06 3.31 -6.79
N GLY A 152 -1.58 2.73 -7.88
CA GLY A 152 -1.92 1.39 -8.31
C GLY A 152 -3.14 1.33 -9.22
N TYR A 153 -3.59 0.12 -9.53
CA TYR A 153 -4.72 -0.09 -10.41
C TYR A 153 -6.05 0.20 -9.70
N MET A 154 -6.79 1.17 -10.23
CA MET A 154 -8.14 1.48 -9.77
C MET A 154 -9.14 1.47 -10.93
N LYS A 155 -10.30 0.86 -10.69
CA LYS A 155 -11.43 0.96 -11.62
C LYS A 155 -12.17 2.29 -11.51
N ASN A 156 -12.18 2.89 -10.33
CA ASN A 156 -12.92 4.11 -10.04
C ASN A 156 -12.00 5.16 -9.44
N PRO A 157 -11.59 6.18 -10.19
CA PRO A 157 -10.74 7.26 -9.69
C PRO A 157 -11.38 8.11 -8.59
N ALA A 158 -12.71 8.13 -8.49
CA ALA A 158 -13.41 8.90 -7.45
C ALA A 158 -13.23 8.34 -6.03
N CYS A 159 -12.53 7.21 -5.86
CA CYS A 159 -12.27 6.65 -4.53
C CYS A 159 -11.15 7.36 -3.75
N VAL A 160 -10.54 8.40 -4.28
CA VAL A 160 -9.46 9.16 -3.61
C VAL A 160 -9.88 10.62 -3.45
N THR A 161 -10.84 10.87 -2.56
CA THR A 161 -11.46 12.19 -2.46
C THR A 161 -10.92 13.08 -1.36
N ASP A 162 -10.26 12.52 -0.35
CA ASP A 162 -9.74 13.26 0.81
C ASP A 162 -8.36 12.74 1.19
N VAL A 163 -7.39 13.02 0.35
CA VAL A 163 -5.97 12.69 0.57
C VAL A 163 -5.15 13.96 0.46
N THR A 164 -4.34 14.23 1.47
CA THR A 164 -3.33 15.28 1.44
C THR A 164 -2.04 14.72 0.83
N TRP A 165 -1.63 15.28 -0.28
CA TRP A 165 -0.37 14.94 -0.97
C TRP A 165 0.72 15.91 -0.52
N VAL A 166 1.85 15.39 0.02
CA VAL A 166 2.95 16.19 0.57
C VAL A 166 4.29 15.75 -0.04
#